data_1f7d23a3cefe7c192e95b710855cda78
#
_entry.id   1f7d23a3cefe7c192e95b710855cda78
#
_cell.length_a   1.000
_cell.length_b   1.000
_cell.length_c   1.000
_cell.angle_alpha   90.00
_cell.angle_beta   90.00
_cell.angle_gamma   90.00
#
_symmetry.space_group_name_H-M   'P 1'
#
loop_
_entity.id
_entity.type
_entity.pdbx_description
1 polymer ?
#
loop_
_entity_poly.entity_id
_entity_poly.type
_entity_poly.pdbx_seq_one_letter_code
_entity_poly.pdbx_strand_id
1 'polypeptide(L)'
;MRRPPTPLANEEAPASTSFAAKYPGAVYAVRTLRTDAEREEAAALVQDRQRWLTLRGLPVPAQADVPALFRDPHTTSAGLFEDGKLLACMVPARDPGLSWGEGPCLRLGRVHTLPEQPDDITRLITLWASDLAARQSLPLVRAEILARHALQAEPIAALLRRLTDMGWDVRGSGPGREGDRVARLELTAEHRPRLSTLISCQTHAFHLAADDRSTA
;
A
#
# COMPACT_ATOMS: atom_id res chain seq x y z
N MET A 1 28.47 -10.99 58.14
CA MET A 1 27.22 -10.33 57.69
C MET A 1 27.37 -9.92 56.22
N ARG A 2 26.77 -10.66 55.30
CA ARG A 2 26.76 -10.33 53.86
C ARG A 2 25.40 -9.73 53.51
N ARG A 3 25.41 -8.54 52.91
CA ARG A 3 24.20 -7.86 52.39
C ARG A 3 23.64 -8.65 51.20
N PRO A 4 22.31 -8.82 51.08
CA PRO A 4 21.69 -9.39 49.92
C PRO A 4 21.75 -8.44 48.73
N PRO A 5 21.78 -8.93 47.46
CA PRO A 5 21.78 -8.10 46.29
C PRO A 5 20.40 -7.48 46.06
N THR A 6 20.42 -6.18 45.69
CA THR A 6 19.26 -5.40 45.26
C THR A 6 18.70 -6.00 43.96
N PRO A 7 17.38 -6.20 43.81
CA PRO A 7 16.81 -6.62 42.54
C PRO A 7 16.90 -5.49 41.51
N LEU A 8 17.39 -5.84 40.33
CA LEU A 8 17.37 -4.98 39.14
C LEU A 8 15.93 -4.61 38.80
N ALA A 9 15.68 -3.29 38.72
CA ALA A 9 14.42 -2.76 38.21
C ALA A 9 14.15 -3.30 36.81
N ASN A 10 13.01 -3.93 36.64
CA ASN A 10 12.45 -4.24 35.32
C ASN A 10 12.26 -2.92 34.59
N GLU A 11 13.02 -2.72 33.55
CA GLU A 11 12.81 -1.66 32.56
C GLU A 11 11.50 -2.01 31.81
N GLU A 12 10.41 -1.43 32.26
CA GLU A 12 9.12 -1.49 31.58
C GLU A 12 9.31 -0.97 30.15
N ALA A 13 9.19 -1.88 29.19
CA ALA A 13 9.09 -1.51 27.78
C ALA A 13 7.97 -0.47 27.62
N PRO A 14 8.19 0.61 26.83
CA PRO A 14 7.17 1.63 26.65
C PRO A 14 5.91 0.99 26.12
N ALA A 15 4.84 1.07 26.90
CA ALA A 15 3.52 0.59 26.54
C ALA A 15 3.15 1.16 25.17
N SER A 16 2.98 0.29 24.19
CA SER A 16 2.40 0.63 22.90
C SER A 16 1.05 1.27 23.18
N THR A 17 1.01 2.60 23.15
CA THR A 17 -0.22 3.38 23.35
C THR A 17 -1.18 2.93 22.23
N SER A 18 -2.19 2.16 22.62
CA SER A 18 -3.14 1.56 21.69
C SER A 18 -3.73 2.65 20.80
N PHE A 19 -3.53 2.52 19.51
CA PHE A 19 -3.99 3.45 18.48
C PHE A 19 -5.51 3.69 18.53
N ALA A 20 -6.27 2.67 18.95
CA ALA A 20 -7.72 2.74 19.21
C ALA A 20 -8.12 3.86 20.21
N ALA A 21 -7.22 4.27 21.10
CA ALA A 21 -7.52 5.34 22.06
C ALA A 21 -7.57 6.73 21.40
N LYS A 22 -6.92 6.92 20.25
CA LYS A 22 -6.87 8.23 19.56
C LYS A 22 -8.05 8.44 18.59
N TYR A 23 -8.65 7.35 18.09
CA TYR A 23 -9.75 7.38 17.14
C TYR A 23 -10.80 6.32 17.51
N PRO A 24 -11.59 6.56 18.59
CA PRO A 24 -12.63 5.64 18.99
C PRO A 24 -13.68 5.53 17.88
N GLY A 25 -13.82 4.34 17.30
CA GLY A 25 -14.77 4.04 16.23
C GLY A 25 -14.18 3.78 14.84
N ALA A 26 -12.87 3.97 14.63
CA ALA A 26 -12.25 3.56 13.37
C ALA A 26 -12.01 2.05 13.37
N VAL A 27 -12.66 1.35 12.44
CA VAL A 27 -12.53 -0.12 12.26
C VAL A 27 -11.19 -0.46 11.59
N TYR A 28 -10.72 0.41 10.68
CA TYR A 28 -9.51 0.20 9.90
C TYR A 28 -8.41 1.18 10.28
N ALA A 29 -7.16 0.75 10.15
CA ALA A 29 -5.98 1.62 10.30
C ALA A 29 -5.06 1.47 9.08
N VAL A 30 -4.68 2.60 8.46
CA VAL A 30 -3.60 2.62 7.48
C VAL A 30 -2.40 3.31 8.09
N ARG A 31 -1.28 2.58 8.15
CA ARG A 31 -0.03 3.07 8.75
C ARG A 31 1.20 2.47 8.07
N THR A 32 2.33 3.13 8.26
CA THR A 32 3.63 2.62 7.81
C THR A 32 3.98 1.34 8.56
N LEU A 33 4.59 0.38 7.86
CA LEU A 33 5.18 -0.81 8.46
C LEU A 33 6.51 -0.41 9.13
N ARG A 34 6.56 -0.46 10.46
CA ARG A 34 7.68 0.09 11.24
C ARG A 34 8.60 -0.99 11.79
N THR A 35 8.03 -2.11 12.20
CA THR A 35 8.78 -3.19 12.83
C THR A 35 9.16 -4.28 11.83
N ASP A 36 10.22 -5.03 12.12
CA ASP A 36 10.61 -6.18 11.29
C ASP A 36 9.51 -7.22 11.24
N ALA A 37 8.77 -7.42 12.34
CA ALA A 37 7.63 -8.33 12.39
C ALA A 37 6.52 -7.91 11.42
N GLU A 38 6.16 -6.63 11.36
CA GLU A 38 5.15 -6.12 10.41
C GLU A 38 5.63 -6.23 8.96
N ARG A 39 6.91 -5.98 8.71
CA ARG A 39 7.52 -6.16 7.39
C ARG A 39 7.50 -7.61 6.94
N GLU A 40 7.81 -8.53 7.84
CA GLU A 40 7.75 -9.98 7.56
C GLU A 40 6.31 -10.45 7.33
N GLU A 41 5.33 -9.95 8.11
CA GLU A 41 3.92 -10.24 7.89
C GLU A 41 3.46 -9.76 6.50
N ALA A 42 3.88 -8.57 6.07
CA ALA A 42 3.60 -8.06 4.73
C ALA A 42 4.28 -8.91 3.63
N ALA A 43 5.52 -9.31 3.83
CA ALA A 43 6.22 -10.18 2.90
C ALA A 43 5.53 -11.55 2.77
N ALA A 44 5.07 -12.13 3.88
CA ALA A 44 4.30 -13.37 3.89
C ALA A 44 2.95 -13.20 3.15
N LEU A 45 2.23 -12.10 3.38
CA LEU A 45 1.00 -11.79 2.65
C LEU A 45 1.23 -11.75 1.14
N VAL A 46 2.33 -11.11 0.69
CA VAL A 46 2.70 -11.06 -0.73
C VAL A 46 2.96 -12.45 -1.29
N GLN A 47 3.71 -13.29 -0.57
CA GLN A 47 4.01 -14.68 -0.99
C GLN A 47 2.73 -15.51 -1.12
N ASP A 48 1.82 -15.40 -0.15
CA ASP A 48 0.55 -16.11 -0.17
C ASP A 48 -0.32 -15.63 -1.35
N ARG A 49 -0.34 -14.33 -1.61
CA ARG A 49 -1.04 -13.77 -2.78
C ARG A 49 -0.46 -14.26 -4.10
N GLN A 50 0.86 -14.29 -4.23
CA GLN A 50 1.54 -14.81 -5.43
C GLN A 50 1.25 -16.29 -5.63
N ARG A 51 1.32 -17.11 -4.57
CA ARG A 51 0.95 -18.53 -4.61
C ARG A 51 -0.50 -18.72 -5.06
N TRP A 52 -1.42 -17.94 -4.51
CA TRP A 52 -2.84 -17.98 -4.86
C TRP A 52 -3.08 -17.63 -6.34
N LEU A 53 -2.41 -16.60 -6.87
CA LEU A 53 -2.47 -16.23 -8.29
C LEU A 53 -1.94 -17.35 -9.17
N THR A 54 -0.79 -17.94 -8.83
CA THR A 54 -0.18 -19.05 -9.57
C THR A 54 -1.10 -20.26 -9.64
N LEU A 55 -1.71 -20.64 -8.51
CA LEU A 55 -2.64 -21.78 -8.46
C LEU A 55 -3.89 -21.57 -9.32
N ARG A 56 -4.26 -20.34 -9.62
CA ARG A 56 -5.38 -19.97 -10.49
C ARG A 56 -4.97 -19.66 -11.93
N GLY A 57 -3.71 -19.86 -12.29
CA GLY A 57 -3.19 -19.55 -13.62
C GLY A 57 -3.20 -18.07 -13.95
N LEU A 58 -3.28 -17.19 -12.93
CA LEU A 58 -3.28 -15.74 -13.12
C LEU A 58 -1.84 -15.21 -13.22
N PRO A 59 -1.61 -14.12 -13.97
CA PRO A 59 -0.28 -13.58 -14.15
C PRO A 59 0.30 -13.08 -12.81
N VAL A 60 1.50 -13.56 -12.50
CA VAL A 60 2.32 -13.04 -11.40
C VAL A 60 3.44 -12.21 -12.03
N PRO A 61 3.78 -11.03 -11.48
CA PRO A 61 4.92 -10.26 -11.93
C PRO A 61 6.18 -11.14 -11.97
N ALA A 62 6.89 -11.15 -13.11
CA ALA A 62 8.09 -11.96 -13.29
C ALA A 62 9.31 -11.38 -12.55
N GLN A 63 9.10 -10.23 -11.94
CA GLN A 63 10.18 -9.43 -11.39
C GLN A 63 10.54 -9.79 -9.97
N ALA A 64 11.79 -9.36 -9.67
CA ALA A 64 12.48 -9.29 -8.40
C ALA A 64 11.64 -9.64 -7.17
N ASP A 65 12.21 -10.27 -6.22
CA ASP A 65 11.66 -10.66 -4.94
C ASP A 65 10.81 -9.53 -4.31
N VAL A 66 9.52 -9.43 -4.72
CA VAL A 66 8.59 -8.44 -4.17
C VAL A 66 8.45 -8.58 -2.65
N PRO A 67 8.45 -9.78 -2.06
CA PRO A 67 8.55 -9.96 -0.62
C PRO A 67 9.79 -9.29 0.00
N ALA A 68 10.96 -9.36 -0.64
CA ALA A 68 12.17 -8.69 -0.15
C ALA A 68 12.01 -7.17 -0.08
N LEU A 69 11.26 -6.57 -1.02
CA LEU A 69 10.96 -5.15 -1.00
C LEU A 69 10.21 -4.72 0.28
N PHE A 70 9.30 -5.56 0.79
CA PHE A 70 8.57 -5.26 2.03
C PHE A 70 9.42 -5.49 3.28
N ARG A 71 10.45 -6.33 3.21
CA ARG A 71 11.44 -6.53 4.30
C ARG A 71 12.44 -5.40 4.40
N ASP A 72 12.67 -4.67 3.31
CA ASP A 72 13.65 -3.58 3.26
C ASP A 72 13.20 -2.40 4.17
N PRO A 73 13.96 -2.07 5.23
CA PRO A 73 13.62 -0.96 6.12
C PRO A 73 13.71 0.42 5.44
N HIS A 74 14.39 0.53 4.31
CA HIS A 74 14.50 1.77 3.54
C HIS A 74 13.30 1.98 2.61
N THR A 75 12.50 0.95 2.36
CA THR A 75 11.28 1.07 1.57
C THR A 75 10.14 1.60 2.44
N THR A 76 9.59 2.76 2.07
CA THR A 76 8.39 3.29 2.71
C THR A 76 7.18 2.46 2.27
N SER A 77 6.81 1.48 3.09
CA SER A 77 5.64 0.62 2.85
C SER A 77 4.53 0.90 3.86
N ALA A 78 3.30 0.68 3.43
CA ALA A 78 2.10 0.86 4.24
C ALA A 78 1.30 -0.43 4.35
N GLY A 79 0.65 -0.62 5.48
CA GLY A 79 -0.32 -1.68 5.73
C GLY A 79 -1.70 -1.13 6.04
N LEU A 80 -2.73 -1.81 5.56
CA LEU A 80 -4.12 -1.65 5.99
C LEU A 80 -4.42 -2.76 6.99
N PHE A 81 -4.85 -2.36 8.19
CA PHE A 81 -5.12 -3.25 9.30
C PHE A 81 -6.58 -3.15 9.74
N GLU A 82 -7.16 -4.26 10.18
CA GLU A 82 -8.42 -4.36 10.90
C GLU A 82 -8.14 -5.09 12.23
N ASP A 83 -8.45 -4.46 13.34
CA ASP A 83 -8.18 -4.99 14.69
C ASP A 83 -6.74 -5.51 14.87
N GLY A 84 -5.78 -4.82 14.27
CA GLY A 84 -4.36 -5.19 14.35
C GLY A 84 -3.91 -6.26 13.34
N LYS A 85 -4.83 -6.90 12.61
CA LYS A 85 -4.54 -7.88 11.56
C LYS A 85 -4.26 -7.18 10.23
N LEU A 86 -3.16 -7.51 9.57
CA LEU A 86 -2.83 -6.97 8.24
C LEU A 86 -3.75 -7.57 7.17
N LEU A 87 -4.48 -6.73 6.44
CA LEU A 87 -5.37 -7.12 5.34
C LEU A 87 -4.78 -6.83 3.97
N ALA A 88 -3.97 -5.78 3.89
CA ALA A 88 -3.30 -5.38 2.65
C ALA A 88 -1.99 -4.67 2.94
N CYS A 89 -1.07 -4.74 1.99
CA CYS A 89 0.16 -3.96 2.00
C CYS A 89 0.38 -3.28 0.64
N MET A 90 1.10 -2.13 0.66
CA MET A 90 1.32 -1.31 -0.53
C MET A 90 2.55 -0.42 -0.36
N VAL A 91 3.05 0.09 -1.48
CA VAL A 91 4.17 1.04 -1.51
C VAL A 91 3.69 2.35 -2.14
N PRO A 92 3.27 3.33 -1.32
CA PRO A 92 3.01 4.67 -1.80
C PRO A 92 4.34 5.41 -2.02
N ALA A 93 4.46 6.16 -3.10
CA ALA A 93 5.64 6.98 -3.39
C ALA A 93 5.23 8.29 -4.04
N ARG A 94 5.92 9.37 -3.73
CA ARG A 94 5.81 10.61 -4.47
C ARG A 94 6.69 10.47 -5.70
N ASP A 95 6.08 10.32 -6.87
CA ASP A 95 6.79 10.08 -8.10
C ASP A 95 6.62 11.27 -9.04
N PRO A 96 7.65 12.08 -9.26
CA PRO A 96 7.59 13.22 -10.17
C PRO A 96 7.57 12.82 -11.64
N GLY A 97 7.85 11.56 -11.98
CA GLY A 97 7.95 11.11 -13.36
C GLY A 97 7.77 9.61 -13.53
N LEU A 98 6.55 9.14 -13.70
CA LEU A 98 6.32 7.88 -14.38
C LEU A 98 6.69 8.03 -15.86
N SER A 99 7.00 6.93 -16.56
CA SER A 99 7.23 6.91 -18.02
C SER A 99 6.00 7.37 -18.82
N TRP A 100 4.90 7.71 -18.15
CA TRP A 100 3.64 8.17 -18.70
C TRP A 100 2.95 9.15 -17.74
N GLY A 101 2.11 10.01 -18.30
CA GLY A 101 1.39 11.06 -17.55
C GLY A 101 2.32 12.21 -17.16
N GLU A 102 1.75 13.40 -17.00
CA GLU A 102 2.47 14.61 -16.65
C GLU A 102 2.14 15.09 -15.24
N GLY A 103 3.06 15.83 -14.65
CA GLY A 103 2.89 16.48 -13.36
C GLY A 103 3.01 15.55 -12.14
N PRO A 104 3.06 16.16 -10.95
CA PRO A 104 3.28 15.45 -9.70
C PRO A 104 2.08 14.55 -9.35
N CYS A 105 2.37 13.37 -8.83
CA CYS A 105 1.35 12.42 -8.42
C CYS A 105 1.80 11.61 -7.19
N LEU A 106 0.84 11.01 -6.52
CA LEU A 106 1.07 9.89 -5.63
C LEU A 106 1.08 8.61 -6.48
N ARG A 107 2.19 7.91 -6.54
CA ARG A 107 2.22 6.57 -7.14
C ARG A 107 1.81 5.54 -6.09
N LEU A 108 0.76 4.79 -6.38
CA LEU A 108 0.34 3.65 -5.59
C LEU A 108 0.86 2.37 -6.25
N GLY A 109 1.91 1.81 -5.70
CA GLY A 109 2.56 0.61 -6.23
C GLY A 109 2.45 -0.59 -5.31
N ARG A 110 2.66 -1.79 -5.88
CA ARG A 110 2.79 -3.04 -5.12
C ARG A 110 1.64 -3.28 -4.16
N VAL A 111 0.41 -3.03 -4.59
CA VAL A 111 -0.79 -3.31 -3.78
C VAL A 111 -1.05 -4.80 -3.75
N HIS A 112 -1.02 -5.39 -2.56
CA HIS A 112 -1.36 -6.78 -2.31
C HIS A 112 -2.39 -6.86 -1.19
N THR A 113 -3.42 -7.63 -1.41
CA THR A 113 -4.45 -7.95 -0.40
C THR A 113 -4.36 -9.42 -0.04
N LEU A 114 -4.84 -9.81 1.13
CA LEU A 114 -5.07 -11.21 1.43
C LEU A 114 -5.92 -11.86 0.32
N PRO A 115 -5.70 -13.15 0.01
CA PRO A 115 -6.57 -13.88 -0.89
C PRO A 115 -8.04 -13.78 -0.46
N GLU A 116 -8.95 -13.74 -1.45
CA GLU A 116 -10.40 -13.78 -1.23
C GLU A 116 -11.00 -12.60 -0.41
N GLN A 117 -10.25 -11.51 -0.27
CA GLN A 117 -10.79 -10.30 0.36
C GLN A 117 -11.88 -9.65 -0.50
N PRO A 118 -12.93 -9.11 0.12
CA PRO A 118 -13.99 -8.41 -0.59
C PRO A 118 -13.46 -7.15 -1.30
N ASP A 119 -14.17 -6.70 -2.32
CA ASP A 119 -13.85 -5.48 -3.06
C ASP A 119 -13.82 -4.22 -2.17
N ASP A 120 -14.44 -4.27 -1.00
CA ASP A 120 -14.44 -3.18 -0.02
C ASP A 120 -13.03 -2.80 0.45
N ILE A 121 -12.10 -3.78 0.57
CA ILE A 121 -10.70 -3.50 0.93
C ILE A 121 -10.01 -2.71 -0.18
N THR A 122 -10.24 -3.05 -1.45
CA THR A 122 -9.73 -2.29 -2.60
C THR A 122 -10.32 -0.88 -2.64
N ARG A 123 -11.62 -0.75 -2.34
CA ARG A 123 -12.30 0.55 -2.24
C ARG A 123 -11.73 1.40 -1.10
N LEU A 124 -11.47 0.84 0.07
CA LEU A 124 -10.84 1.56 1.18
C LEU A 124 -9.44 2.07 0.82
N ILE A 125 -8.63 1.24 0.15
CA ILE A 125 -7.30 1.64 -0.34
C ILE A 125 -7.43 2.78 -1.36
N THR A 126 -8.39 2.70 -2.28
CA THR A 126 -8.66 3.75 -3.29
C THR A 126 -9.01 5.07 -2.62
N LEU A 127 -9.95 5.07 -1.68
CA LEU A 127 -10.38 6.26 -0.94
C LEU A 127 -9.23 6.86 -0.13
N TRP A 128 -8.47 6.02 0.57
CA TRP A 128 -7.30 6.43 1.33
C TRP A 128 -6.22 7.06 0.45
N ALA A 129 -5.89 6.45 -0.68
CA ALA A 129 -4.86 6.96 -1.59
C ALA A 129 -5.24 8.32 -2.18
N SER A 130 -6.53 8.50 -2.56
CA SER A 130 -7.08 9.78 -3.04
C SER A 130 -6.97 10.87 -1.97
N ASP A 131 -7.38 10.59 -0.73
CA ASP A 131 -7.31 11.53 0.40
C ASP A 131 -5.85 11.83 0.80
N LEU A 132 -4.97 10.84 0.80
CA LEU A 132 -3.54 11.03 1.08
C LEU A 132 -2.88 11.95 0.05
N ALA A 133 -3.14 11.74 -1.24
CA ALA A 133 -2.63 12.59 -2.31
C ALA A 133 -3.12 14.05 -2.15
N ALA A 134 -4.42 14.24 -1.89
CA ALA A 134 -5.00 15.57 -1.67
C ALA A 134 -4.36 16.28 -0.46
N ARG A 135 -4.14 15.57 0.66
CA ARG A 135 -3.44 16.13 1.84
C ARG A 135 -2.00 16.51 1.58
N GLN A 136 -1.36 15.88 0.60
CA GLN A 136 0.01 16.18 0.18
C GLN A 136 0.06 17.20 -0.98
N SER A 137 -1.08 17.82 -1.31
CA SER A 137 -1.21 18.77 -2.42
C SER A 137 -0.80 18.16 -3.77
N LEU A 138 -1.01 16.86 -3.94
CA LEU A 138 -0.84 16.15 -5.20
C LEU A 138 -2.19 16.06 -5.90
N PRO A 139 -2.29 16.39 -7.21
CA PRO A 139 -3.57 16.41 -7.92
C PRO A 139 -4.11 15.01 -8.24
N LEU A 140 -3.22 14.02 -8.32
CA LEU A 140 -3.54 12.71 -8.86
C LEU A 140 -2.87 11.59 -8.06
N VAL A 141 -3.52 10.42 -8.09
CA VAL A 141 -2.93 9.13 -7.78
C VAL A 141 -2.75 8.36 -9.09
N ARG A 142 -1.60 7.72 -9.30
CA ARG A 142 -1.34 6.85 -10.44
C ARG A 142 -0.98 5.45 -9.98
N ALA A 143 -1.45 4.46 -10.74
CA ALA A 143 -1.14 3.06 -10.50
C ALA A 143 -0.91 2.31 -11.81
N GLU A 144 -0.12 1.26 -11.73
CA GLU A 144 0.16 0.34 -12.84
C GLU A 144 -0.27 -1.06 -12.45
N ILE A 145 -1.06 -1.70 -13.33
CA ILE A 145 -1.50 -3.09 -13.16
C ILE A 145 -0.92 -3.91 -14.29
N LEU A 146 -0.26 -5.01 -13.95
CA LEU A 146 0.30 -5.93 -14.95
C LEU A 146 -0.78 -6.41 -15.92
N ALA A 147 -0.56 -6.18 -17.21
CA ALA A 147 -1.50 -6.48 -18.29
C ALA A 147 -0.79 -7.22 -19.44
N ARG A 148 -0.45 -8.49 -19.20
CA ARG A 148 0.23 -9.32 -20.21
C ARG A 148 -0.63 -9.59 -21.47
N HIS A 149 -1.94 -9.48 -21.34
CA HIS A 149 -2.91 -9.65 -22.42
C HIS A 149 -3.61 -8.33 -22.76
N ALA A 150 -4.47 -8.36 -23.78
CA ALA A 150 -5.31 -7.21 -24.11
C ALA A 150 -6.18 -6.81 -22.90
N LEU A 151 -6.40 -5.50 -22.70
CA LEU A 151 -7.15 -5.00 -21.55
C LEU A 151 -8.60 -5.50 -21.50
N GLN A 152 -9.13 -5.93 -22.64
CA GLN A 152 -10.47 -6.50 -22.78
C GLN A 152 -10.53 -7.99 -22.41
N ALA A 153 -9.38 -8.65 -22.28
CA ALA A 153 -9.35 -10.07 -21.91
C ALA A 153 -9.59 -10.26 -20.42
N GLU A 154 -10.42 -11.23 -20.08
CA GLU A 154 -10.58 -11.65 -18.69
C GLU A 154 -9.29 -12.35 -18.19
N PRO A 155 -8.91 -12.19 -16.90
CA PRO A 155 -9.65 -11.48 -15.83
C PRO A 155 -9.32 -9.99 -15.70
N ILE A 156 -8.42 -9.43 -16.53
CA ILE A 156 -8.00 -8.02 -16.42
C ILE A 156 -9.17 -7.07 -16.66
N ALA A 157 -10.04 -7.37 -17.62
CA ALA A 157 -11.21 -6.55 -17.94
C ALA A 157 -12.15 -6.42 -16.72
N ALA A 158 -12.41 -7.51 -15.99
CA ALA A 158 -13.24 -7.48 -14.80
C ALA A 158 -12.60 -6.62 -13.68
N LEU A 159 -11.28 -6.72 -13.49
CA LEU A 159 -10.58 -5.90 -12.53
C LEU A 159 -10.65 -4.41 -12.89
N LEU A 160 -10.41 -4.06 -14.16
CA LEU A 160 -10.48 -2.68 -14.63
C LEU A 160 -11.88 -2.09 -14.49
N ARG A 161 -12.94 -2.84 -14.81
CA ARG A 161 -14.34 -2.40 -14.58
C ARG A 161 -14.56 -2.05 -13.11
N ARG A 162 -14.19 -2.94 -12.17
CA ARG A 162 -14.34 -2.69 -10.74
C ARG A 162 -13.56 -1.45 -10.27
N LEU A 163 -12.36 -1.22 -10.79
CA LEU A 163 -11.59 -0.04 -10.47
C LEU A 163 -12.22 1.23 -11.06
N THR A 164 -12.77 1.16 -12.27
CA THR A 164 -13.54 2.27 -12.87
C THR A 164 -14.76 2.61 -12.03
N ASP A 165 -15.48 1.61 -11.51
CA ASP A 165 -16.61 1.81 -10.57
C ASP A 165 -16.18 2.45 -9.23
N MET A 166 -14.89 2.38 -8.91
CA MET A 166 -14.28 3.04 -7.73
C MET A 166 -13.71 4.43 -8.07
N GLY A 167 -13.83 4.90 -9.31
CA GLY A 167 -13.39 6.22 -9.76
C GLY A 167 -12.03 6.27 -10.45
N TRP A 168 -11.42 5.12 -10.75
CA TRP A 168 -10.20 5.08 -11.53
C TRP A 168 -10.46 5.25 -13.03
N ASP A 169 -9.67 6.10 -13.68
CA ASP A 169 -9.63 6.26 -15.13
C ASP A 169 -8.56 5.34 -15.74
N VAL A 170 -8.95 4.55 -16.74
CA VAL A 170 -8.01 3.73 -17.51
C VAL A 170 -7.40 4.57 -18.64
N ARG A 171 -6.13 4.93 -18.52
CA ARG A 171 -5.38 5.75 -19.50
C ARG A 171 -4.76 4.92 -20.63
N GLY A 172 -5.16 3.67 -20.77
CA GLY A 172 -4.64 2.77 -21.78
C GLY A 172 -3.63 1.76 -21.26
N SER A 173 -2.82 1.20 -22.15
CA SER A 173 -1.75 0.27 -21.81
C SER A 173 -0.43 0.65 -22.47
N GLY A 174 0.67 0.26 -21.85
CA GLY A 174 2.00 0.52 -22.37
C GLY A 174 3.08 -0.08 -21.49
N PRO A 175 4.35 0.22 -21.74
CA PRO A 175 5.43 -0.16 -20.83
C PRO A 175 5.22 0.54 -19.49
N GLY A 176 5.31 -0.22 -18.41
CA GLY A 176 5.37 0.30 -17.05
C GLY A 176 6.79 0.67 -16.66
N ARG A 177 6.95 1.17 -15.44
CA ARG A 177 8.25 1.57 -14.89
C ARG A 177 9.32 0.47 -14.95
N GLU A 178 8.92 -0.79 -14.87
CA GLU A 178 9.79 -1.95 -14.82
C GLU A 178 9.91 -2.68 -16.18
N GLY A 179 9.38 -2.06 -17.25
CA GLY A 179 9.43 -2.60 -18.60
C GLY A 179 8.31 -3.59 -18.96
N ASP A 180 7.60 -4.12 -17.98
CA ASP A 180 6.44 -4.97 -18.24
C ASP A 180 5.30 -4.16 -18.88
N ARG A 181 4.46 -4.84 -19.68
CA ARG A 181 3.24 -4.22 -20.18
C ARG A 181 2.22 -4.08 -19.04
N VAL A 182 1.73 -2.86 -18.84
CA VAL A 182 0.78 -2.51 -17.77
C VAL A 182 -0.45 -1.79 -18.31
N ALA A 183 -1.57 -1.94 -17.62
CA ALA A 183 -2.67 -0.99 -17.67
C ALA A 183 -2.32 0.21 -16.79
N ARG A 184 -2.49 1.41 -17.32
CA ARG A 184 -2.19 2.69 -16.68
C ARG A 184 -3.45 3.28 -16.09
N LEU A 185 -3.44 3.55 -14.81
CA LEU A 185 -4.60 4.02 -14.06
C LEU A 185 -4.32 5.36 -13.41
N GLU A 186 -5.32 6.23 -13.45
CA GLU A 186 -5.28 7.54 -12.83
C GLU A 186 -6.53 7.77 -11.99
N LEU A 187 -6.38 8.35 -10.81
CA LEU A 187 -7.45 8.68 -9.89
C LEU A 187 -7.27 10.11 -9.42
N THR A 188 -8.32 10.90 -9.46
CA THR A 188 -8.30 12.28 -8.95
C THR A 188 -8.13 12.27 -7.43
N ALA A 189 -7.22 13.12 -6.95
CA ALA A 189 -7.03 13.33 -5.53
C ALA A 189 -8.17 14.17 -4.96
N GLU A 190 -8.79 13.70 -3.89
CA GLU A 190 -9.93 14.36 -3.26
C GLU A 190 -9.81 14.26 -1.74
N HIS A 191 -9.88 15.41 -1.07
CA HIS A 191 -9.90 15.41 0.39
C HIS A 191 -11.22 14.89 0.93
N ARG A 192 -11.16 13.87 1.81
CA ARG A 192 -12.32 13.15 2.34
C ARG A 192 -12.37 13.22 3.88
N PRO A 193 -12.85 14.33 4.48
CA PRO A 193 -12.81 14.50 5.94
C PRO A 193 -13.52 13.39 6.71
N ARG A 194 -14.60 12.81 6.14
CA ARG A 194 -15.35 11.72 6.77
C ARG A 194 -14.65 10.37 6.72
N LEU A 195 -13.57 10.24 5.94
CA LEU A 195 -12.82 8.98 5.87
C LEU A 195 -12.17 8.65 7.22
N SER A 196 -11.82 9.67 8.01
CA SER A 196 -11.22 9.51 9.34
C SER A 196 -12.12 8.79 10.35
N THR A 197 -13.44 8.71 10.10
CA THR A 197 -14.37 7.92 10.94
C THR A 197 -14.30 6.43 10.65
N LEU A 198 -13.84 6.04 9.46
CA LEU A 198 -13.71 4.65 9.01
C LEU A 198 -12.26 4.17 9.05
N ILE A 199 -11.33 5.02 8.65
CA ILE A 199 -9.91 4.70 8.54
C ILE A 199 -9.12 5.67 9.40
N SER A 200 -8.46 5.12 10.40
CA SER A 200 -7.46 5.84 11.15
C SER A 200 -6.18 5.94 10.31
N CYS A 201 -5.81 7.16 9.89
CA CYS A 201 -4.61 7.41 9.11
C CYS A 201 -3.52 8.04 9.97
N GLN A 202 -2.37 7.39 10.13
CA GLN A 202 -1.17 8.04 10.67
C GLN A 202 -0.48 8.85 9.58
N THR A 203 -1.04 10.00 9.22
CA THR A 203 -0.56 10.87 8.14
C THR A 203 0.83 11.46 8.37
N HIS A 204 1.28 11.58 9.61
CA HIS A 204 2.61 12.14 9.94
C HIS A 204 3.80 11.23 9.58
N ALA A 205 3.56 9.98 9.18
CA ALA A 205 4.63 9.02 8.88
C ALA A 205 4.96 8.90 7.39
N PHE A 206 4.13 9.43 6.50
CA PHE A 206 4.39 9.38 5.06
C PHE A 206 5.12 10.65 4.60
N HIS A 207 6.31 10.93 5.14
CA HIS A 207 7.28 11.71 4.40
C HIS A 207 7.76 10.84 3.25
N LEU A 208 7.02 10.90 2.14
CA LEU A 208 7.44 10.27 0.90
C LEU A 208 8.68 11.01 0.43
N ALA A 209 9.85 10.41 0.66
CA ALA A 209 11.08 10.90 0.09
C ALA A 209 10.88 11.03 -1.42
N ALA A 210 11.20 12.18 -1.99
CA ALA A 210 11.37 12.30 -3.41
C ALA A 210 12.44 11.26 -3.80
N ASP A 211 12.15 10.41 -4.77
CA ASP A 211 13.06 9.39 -5.25
C ASP A 211 14.27 10.11 -5.88
N ASP A 212 15.33 10.28 -5.10
CA ASP A 212 16.55 11.04 -5.46
C ASP A 212 17.48 10.20 -6.37
N ARG A 213 16.88 9.32 -7.20
CA ARG A 213 17.58 8.51 -8.19
C ARG A 213 17.49 9.10 -9.58
N SER A 214 17.81 10.38 -9.71
CA SER A 214 17.98 11.01 -11.01
C SER A 214 19.33 11.70 -11.09
N THR A 215 20.43 10.91 -11.05
CA THR A 215 21.75 11.29 -11.61
C THR A 215 22.68 10.08 -11.55
N ALA A 216 22.75 9.32 -12.63
CA ALA A 216 23.96 8.65 -13.08
C ALA A 216 23.76 8.21 -14.54
#